data_989fd870583aeb7762c519671403c5eb
#
_entry.id   989fd870583aeb7762c519671403c5eb
#
_cell.length_a   1.000
_cell.length_b   1.000
_cell.length_c   1.000
_cell.angle_alpha   90.00
_cell.angle_beta   90.00
_cell.angle_gamma   90.00
#
_symmetry.space_group_name_H-M   'P 1'
#
loop_
_entity.id
_entity.type
_entity.pdbx_description
1 polymer ?
#
loop_
_entity_poly.entity_id
_entity_poly.type
_entity_poly.pdbx_seq_one_letter_code
_entity_poly.pdbx_strand_id
1 'polypeptide(L)'
;MTNVRELVAQASDYGLLLSPDGTQLRVKSVTHEPVPAGFRSVLIAQKAELLEFLIWQESADRLLLETTRTIGEDYPSGCTLDTAEWQRHDDALHAAFWSGDLALLRSTLAERERFARAVFVQYREHTETTPQS
;
A
#
# COMPACT_ATOMS: atom_id res chain seq x y z
N MET A 1 10.27 -8.61 -21.94
CA MET A 1 9.30 -7.52 -21.70
C MET A 1 9.60 -6.85 -20.39
N THR A 2 9.74 -5.54 -20.40
CA THR A 2 9.96 -4.78 -19.17
C THR A 2 8.65 -4.71 -18.37
N ASN A 3 8.69 -5.18 -17.15
CA ASN A 3 7.54 -5.09 -16.26
C ASN A 3 7.32 -3.62 -15.84
N VAL A 4 6.07 -3.19 -15.78
CA VAL A 4 5.71 -1.82 -15.40
C VAL A 4 6.29 -1.45 -14.03
N ARG A 5 6.30 -2.38 -13.08
CA ARG A 5 6.87 -2.16 -11.75
C ARG A 5 8.37 -1.91 -11.81
N GLU A 6 9.07 -2.64 -12.68
CA GLU A 6 10.50 -2.43 -12.92
C GLU A 6 10.76 -1.06 -13.52
N LEU A 7 9.89 -0.63 -14.45
CA LEU A 7 9.97 0.70 -15.03
C LEU A 7 9.83 1.80 -13.99
N VAL A 8 8.87 1.66 -13.08
CA VAL A 8 8.68 2.63 -11.99
C VAL A 8 9.90 2.66 -11.07
N ALA A 9 10.46 1.49 -10.75
CA ALA A 9 11.68 1.40 -9.94
C ALA A 9 12.88 2.05 -10.65
N GLN A 10 13.04 1.80 -11.95
CA GLN A 10 14.10 2.42 -12.75
C GLN A 10 13.95 3.94 -12.82
N ALA A 11 12.70 4.41 -12.96
CA ALA A 11 12.42 5.85 -12.95
C ALA A 11 12.85 6.48 -11.62
N SER A 12 12.56 5.82 -10.52
CA SER A 12 12.98 6.27 -9.20
C SER A 12 14.50 6.33 -9.08
N ASP A 13 15.21 5.33 -9.64
CA ASP A 13 16.67 5.31 -9.65
C ASP A 13 17.26 6.49 -10.44
N TYR A 14 16.56 6.96 -11.47
CA TYR A 14 16.94 8.14 -12.23
C TYR A 14 16.47 9.45 -11.62
N GLY A 15 15.82 9.39 -10.45
CA GLY A 15 15.28 10.57 -9.78
C GLY A 15 14.02 11.11 -10.43
N LEU A 16 13.25 10.26 -11.10
CA LEU A 16 11.99 10.64 -11.73
C LEU A 16 10.81 10.20 -10.89
N LEU A 17 9.86 11.11 -10.67
CA LEU A 17 8.59 10.80 -10.04
C LEU A 17 7.52 10.71 -11.12
N LEU A 18 6.86 9.56 -11.19
CA LEU A 18 5.78 9.31 -12.13
C LEU A 18 4.45 9.40 -11.39
N SER A 19 3.51 10.16 -11.95
CA SER A 19 2.17 10.27 -11.38
C SER A 19 1.14 10.38 -12.48
N PRO A 20 -0.09 9.88 -12.23
CA PRO A 20 -1.17 10.04 -13.19
C PRO A 20 -1.76 11.46 -13.08
N ASP A 21 -2.09 12.06 -14.23
CA ASP A 21 -2.76 13.33 -14.31
C ASP A 21 -3.86 13.22 -15.38
N GLY A 22 -5.03 12.71 -14.96
CA GLY A 22 -6.11 12.33 -15.88
C GLY A 22 -5.66 11.24 -16.83
N THR A 23 -5.63 11.52 -18.13
CA THR A 23 -5.16 10.59 -19.15
C THR A 23 -3.68 10.78 -19.49
N GLN A 24 -3.00 11.70 -18.77
CA GLN A 24 -1.62 12.03 -19.01
C GLN A 24 -0.73 11.44 -17.92
N LEU A 25 0.50 11.11 -18.32
CA LEU A 25 1.53 10.68 -17.39
C LEU A 25 2.38 11.92 -17.05
N ARG A 26 2.42 12.28 -15.77
CA ARG A 26 3.25 13.37 -15.29
C ARG A 26 4.61 12.81 -14.86
N VAL A 27 5.67 13.39 -15.39
CA VAL A 27 7.04 13.01 -15.05
C VAL A 27 7.74 14.23 -14.44
N LYS A 28 8.15 14.11 -13.18
CA LYS A 28 8.86 15.18 -12.48
C LYS A 28 10.26 14.72 -12.14
N SER A 29 11.27 15.49 -12.54
CA SER A 29 12.65 15.21 -12.16
C SER A 29 12.97 15.85 -10.81
N VAL A 30 13.47 15.07 -9.87
CA VAL A 30 13.92 15.57 -8.55
C VAL A 30 15.45 15.70 -8.49
N THR A 31 16.14 15.26 -9.54
CA THR A 31 17.60 15.41 -9.68
C THR A 31 17.90 16.18 -10.95
N HIS A 32 19.12 16.73 -11.05
CA HIS A 32 19.57 17.43 -12.24
C HIS A 32 20.29 16.51 -13.22
N GLU A 33 20.32 15.22 -12.95
CA GLU A 33 20.96 14.26 -13.84
C GLU A 33 20.14 14.04 -15.11
N PRO A 34 20.81 13.95 -16.28
CA PRO A 34 20.09 13.73 -17.52
C PRO A 34 19.50 12.32 -17.60
N VAL A 35 18.27 12.22 -18.07
CA VAL A 35 17.58 10.94 -18.26
C VAL A 35 18.03 10.37 -19.60
N PRO A 36 18.39 9.06 -19.68
CA PRO A 36 18.69 8.44 -20.95
C PRO A 36 17.54 8.58 -21.94
N ALA A 37 17.85 8.96 -23.19
CA ALA A 37 16.82 9.16 -24.22
C ALA A 37 16.01 7.88 -24.48
N GLY A 38 16.67 6.73 -24.44
CA GLY A 38 16.00 5.44 -24.62
C GLY A 38 14.99 5.14 -23.52
N PHE A 39 15.22 5.60 -22.31
CA PHE A 39 14.29 5.41 -21.20
C PHE A 39 12.98 6.19 -21.41
N ARG A 40 13.07 7.43 -21.90
CA ARG A 40 11.89 8.22 -22.25
C ARG A 40 11.03 7.52 -23.30
N SER A 41 11.65 6.94 -24.31
CA SER A 41 10.95 6.20 -25.36
C SER A 41 10.19 5.01 -24.79
N VAL A 42 10.79 4.29 -23.82
CA VAL A 42 10.15 3.17 -23.15
C VAL A 42 8.94 3.64 -22.33
N LEU A 43 9.06 4.76 -21.62
CA LEU A 43 7.94 5.33 -20.87
C LEU A 43 6.77 5.70 -21.78
N ILE A 44 7.06 6.32 -22.92
CA ILE A 44 6.03 6.70 -23.90
C ILE A 44 5.36 5.45 -24.47
N ALA A 45 6.15 4.42 -24.81
CA ALA A 45 5.62 3.19 -25.38
C ALA A 45 4.71 2.44 -24.42
N GLN A 46 4.96 2.53 -23.10
CA GLN A 46 4.17 1.83 -22.09
C GLN A 46 3.30 2.78 -21.27
N LYS A 47 3.00 3.94 -21.79
CA LYS A 47 2.23 4.98 -21.08
C LYS A 47 0.89 4.46 -20.54
N ALA A 48 0.11 3.74 -21.35
CA ALA A 48 -1.19 3.24 -20.96
C ALA A 48 -1.09 2.27 -19.78
N GLU A 49 -0.16 1.34 -19.83
CA GLU A 49 0.07 0.37 -18.75
C GLU A 49 0.59 1.04 -17.49
N LEU A 50 1.48 2.03 -17.65
CA LEU A 50 2.01 2.81 -16.54
C LEU A 50 0.89 3.59 -15.84
N LEU A 51 0.01 4.24 -16.58
CA LEU A 51 -1.11 4.97 -16.01
C LEU A 51 -2.04 4.05 -15.24
N GLU A 52 -2.37 2.90 -15.79
CA GLU A 52 -3.22 1.92 -15.13
C GLU A 52 -2.60 1.46 -13.80
N PHE A 53 -1.31 1.14 -13.81
CA PHE A 53 -0.57 0.72 -12.62
C PHE A 53 -0.51 1.83 -11.57
N LEU A 54 -0.21 3.07 -11.98
CA LEU A 54 -0.08 4.19 -11.06
C LEU A 54 -1.43 4.56 -10.42
N ILE A 55 -2.50 4.50 -11.19
CA ILE A 55 -3.86 4.73 -10.66
C ILE A 55 -4.22 3.64 -9.64
N TRP A 56 -3.91 2.38 -9.98
CA TRP A 56 -4.11 1.26 -9.04
C TRP A 56 -3.30 1.45 -7.77
N GLN A 57 -2.02 1.82 -7.89
CA GLN A 57 -1.13 2.02 -6.75
C GLN A 57 -1.61 3.15 -5.85
N GLU A 58 -2.06 4.26 -6.44
CA GLU A 58 -2.63 5.38 -5.68
C GLU A 58 -3.86 4.96 -4.89
N SER A 59 -4.76 4.20 -5.52
CA SER A 59 -5.95 3.67 -4.86
C SER A 59 -5.60 2.69 -3.74
N ALA A 60 -4.63 1.81 -3.98
CA ALA A 60 -4.16 0.84 -2.99
C ALA A 60 -3.52 1.53 -1.79
N ASP A 61 -2.67 2.53 -2.03
CA ASP A 61 -2.02 3.30 -0.97
C ASP A 61 -3.05 4.04 -0.12
N ARG A 62 -4.06 4.62 -0.75
CA ARG A 62 -5.15 5.33 -0.05
C ARG A 62 -5.93 4.37 0.85
N LEU A 63 -6.31 3.20 0.34
CA LEU A 63 -7.02 2.19 1.12
C LEU A 63 -6.19 1.72 2.32
N LEU A 64 -4.91 1.45 2.11
CA LEU A 64 -4.01 1.03 3.18
C LEU A 64 -3.89 2.12 4.23
N LEU A 65 -3.73 3.38 3.83
CA LEU A 65 -3.60 4.51 4.73
C LEU A 65 -4.87 4.70 5.57
N GLU A 66 -6.04 4.64 4.95
CA GLU A 66 -7.33 4.76 5.63
C GLU A 66 -7.52 3.65 6.67
N THR A 67 -7.24 2.41 6.28
CA THR A 67 -7.38 1.26 7.17
C THR A 67 -6.41 1.33 8.34
N THR A 68 -5.16 1.71 8.08
CA THR A 68 -4.13 1.87 9.12
C THR A 68 -4.53 2.97 10.10
N ARG A 69 -5.06 4.09 9.61
CA ARG A 69 -5.53 5.19 10.46
C ARG A 69 -6.70 4.74 11.33
N THR A 70 -7.67 4.06 10.74
CA THR A 70 -8.85 3.57 11.46
C THR A 70 -8.46 2.60 12.58
N ILE A 71 -7.56 1.67 12.29
CA ILE A 71 -7.03 0.73 13.30
C ILE A 71 -6.29 1.51 14.39
N GLY A 72 -5.46 2.48 14.00
CA GLY A 72 -4.68 3.28 14.93
C GLY A 72 -5.54 4.11 15.88
N GLU A 73 -6.66 4.64 15.40
CA GLU A 73 -7.60 5.43 16.22
C GLU A 73 -8.24 4.59 17.33
N ASP A 74 -8.49 3.32 17.06
CA ASP A 74 -9.13 2.41 18.01
C ASP A 74 -8.12 1.57 18.81
N TYR A 75 -6.84 1.75 18.57
CA TYR A 75 -5.77 0.95 19.17
C TYR A 75 -5.68 1.23 20.67
N PRO A 76 -5.98 0.25 21.56
CA PRO A 76 -5.90 0.48 23.00
C PRO A 76 -4.46 0.64 23.47
N SER A 77 -4.25 1.52 24.45
CA SER A 77 -2.94 1.69 25.06
C SER A 77 -2.49 0.39 25.75
N GLY A 78 -1.28 -0.04 25.46
CA GLY A 78 -0.71 -1.26 26.02
C GLY A 78 -1.08 -2.54 25.29
N CYS A 79 -1.98 -2.48 24.31
CA CYS A 79 -2.32 -3.62 23.48
C CYS A 79 -1.22 -3.85 22.42
N THR A 80 -0.98 -5.11 22.07
CA THR A 80 -0.05 -5.45 21.02
C THR A 80 -0.70 -6.37 20.00
N LEU A 81 -0.40 -6.12 18.73
CA LEU A 81 -0.81 -6.96 17.60
C LEU A 81 0.35 -7.84 17.10
N ASP A 82 1.47 -7.86 17.82
CA ASP A 82 2.65 -8.61 17.42
C ASP A 82 2.47 -10.10 17.71
N THR A 83 1.63 -10.74 16.91
CA THR A 83 1.32 -12.17 16.99
C THR A 83 1.57 -12.84 15.64
N ALA A 84 1.67 -14.19 15.65
CA ALA A 84 1.80 -14.98 14.43
C ALA A 84 0.60 -14.79 13.50
N GLU A 85 -0.60 -14.64 14.05
CA GLU A 85 -1.81 -14.40 13.25
C GLU A 85 -1.79 -13.04 12.58
N TRP A 86 -1.34 -12.01 13.28
CA TRP A 86 -1.18 -10.68 12.69
C TRP A 86 -0.17 -10.70 11.56
N GLN A 87 0.93 -11.44 11.74
CA GLN A 87 1.94 -11.59 10.69
C GLN A 87 1.36 -12.26 9.45
N ARG A 88 0.47 -13.24 9.60
CA ARG A 88 -0.22 -13.87 8.46
C ARG A 88 -1.09 -12.87 7.70
N HIS A 89 -1.77 -11.99 8.42
CA HIS A 89 -2.56 -10.93 7.78
C HIS A 89 -1.67 -9.94 7.03
N ASP A 90 -0.52 -9.59 7.59
CA ASP A 90 0.46 -8.75 6.90
C ASP A 90 1.02 -9.42 5.64
N ASP A 91 1.33 -10.71 5.71
CA ASP A 91 1.81 -11.48 4.55
C ASP A 91 0.75 -11.54 3.46
N ALA A 92 -0.51 -11.75 3.83
CA ALA A 92 -1.63 -11.75 2.90
C ALA A 92 -1.82 -10.36 2.28
N LEU A 93 -1.62 -9.31 3.05
CA LEU A 93 -1.68 -7.93 2.58
C LEU A 93 -0.61 -7.65 1.52
N HIS A 94 0.63 -8.08 1.78
CA HIS A 94 1.71 -7.97 0.81
C HIS A 94 1.38 -8.71 -0.49
N ALA A 95 0.88 -9.93 -0.40
CA ALA A 95 0.50 -10.71 -1.57
C ALA A 95 -0.61 -10.02 -2.37
N ALA A 96 -1.62 -9.48 -1.69
CA ALA A 96 -2.72 -8.77 -2.33
C ALA A 96 -2.23 -7.49 -3.01
N PHE A 97 -1.32 -6.77 -2.37
CA PHE A 97 -0.73 -5.54 -2.90
C PHE A 97 0.06 -5.83 -4.19
N TRP A 98 0.79 -6.95 -4.22
CA TRP A 98 1.56 -7.35 -5.39
C TRP A 98 0.71 -7.98 -6.50
N SER A 99 -0.51 -8.43 -6.20
CA SER A 99 -1.40 -9.07 -7.18
C SER A 99 -1.95 -8.10 -8.21
N GLY A 100 -2.10 -6.82 -7.85
CA GLY A 100 -2.76 -5.83 -8.69
C GLY A 100 -4.28 -5.95 -8.70
N ASP A 101 -4.86 -6.79 -7.86
CA ASP A 101 -6.30 -7.00 -7.73
C ASP A 101 -6.86 -6.15 -6.59
N LEU A 102 -7.60 -5.11 -6.94
CA LEU A 102 -8.16 -4.18 -5.97
C LEU A 102 -9.23 -4.83 -5.09
N ALA A 103 -10.03 -5.73 -5.65
CA ALA A 103 -11.06 -6.45 -4.89
C ALA A 103 -10.41 -7.36 -3.84
N LEU A 104 -9.34 -8.06 -4.20
CA LEU A 104 -8.56 -8.88 -3.26
C LEU A 104 -7.92 -8.02 -2.18
N LEU A 105 -7.38 -6.87 -2.54
CA LEU A 105 -6.79 -5.95 -1.58
C LEU A 105 -7.82 -5.45 -0.56
N ARG A 106 -9.00 -5.05 -1.02
CA ARG A 106 -10.10 -4.61 -0.14
C ARG A 106 -10.54 -5.70 0.81
N SER A 107 -10.70 -6.91 0.30
CA SER A 107 -11.09 -8.08 1.10
C SER A 107 -10.04 -8.38 2.17
N THR A 108 -8.76 -8.37 1.79
CA THR A 108 -7.64 -8.63 2.70
C THR A 108 -7.55 -7.55 3.78
N LEU A 109 -7.73 -6.29 3.42
CA LEU A 109 -7.73 -5.19 4.39
C LEU A 109 -8.89 -5.29 5.36
N ALA A 110 -10.08 -5.68 4.88
CA ALA A 110 -11.26 -5.86 5.72
C ALA A 110 -11.05 -6.99 6.73
N GLU A 111 -10.48 -8.10 6.32
CA GLU A 111 -10.16 -9.22 7.22
C GLU A 111 -9.11 -8.83 8.27
N ARG A 112 -8.08 -8.10 7.84
CA ARG A 112 -7.02 -7.59 8.72
C ARG A 112 -7.60 -6.65 9.78
N GLU A 113 -8.47 -5.74 9.38
CA GLU A 113 -9.14 -4.81 10.29
C GLU A 113 -10.05 -5.56 11.27
N ARG A 114 -10.80 -6.53 10.79
CA ARG A 114 -11.68 -7.36 11.63
C ARG A 114 -10.89 -8.10 12.69
N PHE A 115 -9.75 -8.67 12.33
CA PHE A 115 -8.86 -9.34 13.28
C PHE A 115 -8.35 -8.35 14.33
N ALA A 116 -7.86 -7.19 13.91
CA ALA A 116 -7.36 -6.17 14.83
C ALA A 116 -8.44 -5.74 15.83
N ARG A 117 -9.66 -5.49 15.35
CA ARG A 117 -10.78 -5.08 16.21
C ARG A 117 -11.16 -6.18 17.20
N ALA A 118 -11.12 -7.43 16.78
CA ALA A 118 -11.40 -8.57 17.67
C ALA A 118 -10.37 -8.63 18.81
N VAL A 119 -9.09 -8.42 18.50
CA VAL A 119 -8.02 -8.35 19.50
C VAL A 119 -8.26 -7.18 20.46
N PHE A 120 -8.65 -6.02 19.93
CA PHE A 120 -8.92 -4.83 20.76
C PHE A 120 -10.09 -5.07 21.71
N VAL A 121 -11.15 -5.71 21.26
CA VAL A 121 -12.31 -6.04 22.09
C VAL A 121 -11.91 -6.99 23.22
N GLN A 122 -11.18 -8.06 22.89
CA GLN A 122 -10.67 -9.01 23.89
C GLN A 122 -9.75 -8.34 24.89
N TYR A 123 -8.89 -7.45 24.44
CA TYR A 123 -7.99 -6.71 25.33
C TYR A 123 -8.76 -5.83 26.30
N ARG A 124 -9.76 -5.10 25.81
CA ARG A 124 -10.60 -4.23 26.66
C ARG A 124 -11.40 -5.03 27.67
N GLU A 125 -12.02 -6.12 27.25
CA GLU A 125 -12.78 -7.00 28.13
C GLU A 125 -11.89 -7.56 29.23
N HIS A 126 -10.67 -7.98 28.88
CA HIS A 126 -9.73 -8.54 29.85
C HIS A 126 -9.25 -7.49 30.85
N THR A 127 -9.01 -6.26 30.42
CA THR A 127 -8.58 -5.17 31.31
C THR A 127 -9.72 -4.63 32.16
N GLU A 128 -10.95 -4.57 31.64
CA GLU A 128 -12.13 -4.11 32.36
C GLU A 128 -12.62 -5.09 33.42
N THR A 129 -12.46 -6.40 33.17
CA THR A 129 -12.89 -7.44 34.09
C THR A 129 -11.87 -7.76 35.17
N THR A 130 -10.64 -7.23 35.06
CA THR A 130 -9.65 -7.39 36.10
C THR A 130 -10.09 -6.60 37.33
N PRO A 131 -10.44 -7.25 38.46
CA PRO A 131 -10.87 -6.49 39.64
C PRO A 131 -9.74 -5.61 40.14
N GLN A 132 -10.03 -4.35 40.23
CA GLN A 132 -9.11 -3.43 40.89
C GLN A 132 -9.20 -3.67 42.39
N SER A 133 -8.19 -4.28 42.87
CA SER A 133 -8.02 -4.43 44.30
C SER A 133 -7.35 -3.21 44.89
#